data_ca8a4032ebbfda76fedfd2d43f55e631
#
_entry.id   ca8a4032ebbfda76fedfd2d43f55e631
#
_cell.length_a   1.000
_cell.length_b   1.000
_cell.length_c   1.000
_cell.angle_alpha   90.00
_cell.angle_beta   90.00
_cell.angle_gamma   90.00
#
_symmetry.space_group_name_H-M   'P 1'
#
loop_
_entity.id
_entity.type
_entity.pdbx_description
1 polymer ?
#
loop_
_entity_poly.entity_id
_entity_poly.type
_entity_poly.pdbx_seq_one_letter_code
_entity_poly.pdbx_strand_id
1 'polypeptide(L)'
;MAGFDWISLCTDYGCADGFMAACHGVIARIASHARVLDVTHAITPGDVRHGSAVLADTVPWLPPAVHVAVVDPGVGTARRGVALLSGDAVLVGPDNGLLVPAAQSLGGIRAAYELVEPSYRLSAVSATFHGRDVFAPAAAHLACGVSPDALGPAIDPTSLVTLPTPVCQVDGNRIRAEVVTVDHFGNVALAAGAAELAAIGLWAGASVTLRWPAGEQR
;
A
#
# COMPACT_ATOMS: atom_id res chain seq x y z
N MET A 1 16.41 14.13 8.58
CA MET A 1 15.90 12.98 9.38
C MET A 1 17.04 11.97 9.56
N ALA A 2 17.01 11.11 10.59
CA ALA A 2 17.81 9.90 10.56
C ALA A 2 17.34 9.04 9.36
N GLY A 3 18.24 8.29 8.72
CA GLY A 3 17.89 7.39 7.63
C GLY A 3 17.10 6.18 8.13
N PHE A 4 16.74 5.29 7.21
CA PHE A 4 16.06 4.03 7.52
C PHE A 4 16.96 2.86 7.17
N ASP A 5 16.98 1.84 8.06
CA ASP A 5 17.71 0.59 7.82
C ASP A 5 16.92 -0.39 6.92
N TRP A 6 15.63 -0.12 6.69
CA TRP A 6 14.74 -1.00 5.97
C TRP A 6 13.97 -0.28 4.87
N ILE A 7 13.79 -0.98 3.75
CA ILE A 7 12.86 -0.63 2.67
C ILE A 7 11.98 -1.84 2.43
N SER A 8 10.66 -1.70 2.47
CA SER A 8 9.77 -2.79 2.07
C SER A 8 9.21 -2.59 0.67
N LEU A 9 8.93 -3.68 -0.05
CA LEU A 9 8.35 -3.67 -1.40
C LEU A 9 7.06 -4.47 -1.43
N CYS A 10 5.98 -3.87 -1.96
CA CYS A 10 4.70 -4.50 -2.24
C CYS A 10 4.28 -4.15 -3.67
N THR A 11 4.16 -5.13 -4.57
CA THR A 11 3.89 -4.87 -5.98
C THR A 11 3.03 -5.95 -6.64
N ASP A 12 2.59 -5.66 -7.87
CA ASP A 12 1.93 -6.60 -8.79
C ASP A 12 2.87 -7.14 -9.90
N TYR A 13 4.19 -7.07 -9.69
CA TYR A 13 5.19 -7.38 -10.72
C TYR A 13 5.38 -8.88 -10.98
N GLY A 14 4.85 -9.73 -10.10
CA GLY A 14 5.11 -11.16 -10.15
C GLY A 14 6.56 -11.53 -9.83
N CYS A 15 6.87 -12.81 -9.95
CA CYS A 15 8.21 -13.36 -9.69
C CYS A 15 8.85 -13.99 -10.94
N ALA A 16 8.17 -13.95 -12.09
CA ALA A 16 8.64 -14.59 -13.32
C ALA A 16 9.67 -13.74 -14.07
N ASP A 17 9.52 -12.41 -13.98
CA ASP A 17 10.37 -11.44 -14.70
C ASP A 17 11.34 -10.74 -13.75
N GLY A 18 12.32 -10.03 -14.32
CA GLY A 18 13.36 -9.33 -13.57
C GLY A 18 12.95 -7.98 -12.94
N PHE A 19 11.66 -7.63 -12.89
CA PHE A 19 11.20 -6.33 -12.39
C PHE A 19 11.58 -6.08 -10.93
N MET A 20 11.38 -7.08 -10.05
CA MET A 20 11.80 -7.02 -8.66
C MET A 20 13.31 -6.81 -8.53
N ALA A 21 14.09 -7.65 -9.20
CA ALA A 21 15.54 -7.58 -9.15
C ALA A 21 16.08 -6.23 -9.62
N ALA A 22 15.43 -5.60 -10.61
CA ALA A 22 15.77 -4.26 -11.06
C ALA A 22 15.52 -3.19 -9.97
N CYS A 23 14.40 -3.27 -9.24
CA CYS A 23 14.12 -2.37 -8.12
C CYS A 23 15.13 -2.58 -6.97
N HIS A 24 15.39 -3.83 -6.58
CA HIS A 24 16.42 -4.18 -5.58
C HIS A 24 17.80 -3.67 -5.99
N GLY A 25 18.17 -3.83 -7.26
CA GLY A 25 19.46 -3.36 -7.79
C GLY A 25 19.60 -1.84 -7.71
N VAL A 26 18.53 -1.08 -8.00
CA VAL A 26 18.52 0.38 -7.84
C VAL A 26 18.69 0.76 -6.38
N ILE A 27 17.93 0.15 -5.48
CA ILE A 27 18.02 0.40 -4.03
C ILE A 27 19.44 0.10 -3.55
N ALA A 28 20.00 -1.07 -3.86
CA ALA A 28 21.33 -1.47 -3.42
C ALA A 28 22.45 -0.54 -3.91
N ARG A 29 22.29 0.06 -5.08
CA ARG A 29 23.26 1.02 -5.65
C ARG A 29 23.23 2.38 -4.95
N ILE A 30 22.09 2.81 -4.40
CA ILE A 30 21.91 4.13 -3.78
C ILE A 30 22.06 4.02 -2.26
N ALA A 31 21.40 3.01 -1.65
CA ALA A 31 21.33 2.80 -0.19
C ALA A 31 21.86 1.39 0.16
N SER A 32 23.15 1.15 -0.03
CA SER A 32 23.77 -0.17 0.17
C SER A 32 23.68 -0.70 1.61
N HIS A 33 23.40 0.15 2.60
CA HIS A 33 23.16 -0.23 3.99
C HIS A 33 21.72 -0.71 4.24
N ALA A 34 20.76 -0.28 3.42
CA ALA A 34 19.37 -0.58 3.63
C ALA A 34 19.06 -2.06 3.25
N ARG A 35 18.35 -2.74 4.13
CA ARG A 35 17.84 -4.08 3.88
C ARG A 35 16.50 -3.99 3.17
N VAL A 36 16.30 -4.86 2.17
CA VAL A 36 15.01 -4.93 1.47
C VAL A 36 14.19 -6.09 2.01
N LEU A 37 12.91 -5.83 2.28
CA LEU A 37 11.92 -6.79 2.73
C LEU A 37 10.77 -6.82 1.73
N ASP A 38 10.62 -7.93 1.02
CA ASP A 38 9.51 -8.11 0.10
C ASP A 38 8.25 -8.51 0.87
N VAL A 39 7.24 -7.64 0.84
CA VAL A 39 5.91 -7.95 1.39
C VAL A 39 5.25 -8.99 0.49
N THR A 40 5.08 -8.63 -0.76
CA THR A 40 4.63 -9.53 -1.83
C THR A 40 4.83 -8.87 -3.20
N HIS A 41 4.96 -9.70 -4.23
CA HIS A 41 4.92 -9.28 -5.63
C HIS A 41 3.81 -9.99 -6.40
N ALA A 42 2.93 -10.70 -5.68
CA ALA A 42 1.86 -11.53 -6.22
C ALA A 42 0.48 -10.85 -6.16
N ILE A 43 0.41 -9.53 -6.00
CA ILE A 43 -0.84 -8.81 -6.19
C ILE A 43 -1.30 -9.02 -7.64
N THR A 44 -2.58 -9.29 -7.84
CA THR A 44 -3.15 -9.38 -9.19
C THR A 44 -2.86 -8.08 -9.96
N PRO A 45 -2.36 -8.15 -11.19
CA PRO A 45 -2.00 -6.97 -11.96
C PRO A 45 -3.12 -5.92 -12.00
N GLY A 46 -2.81 -4.71 -11.52
CA GLY A 46 -3.73 -3.58 -11.48
C GLY A 46 -4.76 -3.60 -10.33
N ASP A 47 -4.78 -4.62 -9.47
CA ASP A 47 -5.69 -4.68 -8.32
C ASP A 47 -5.19 -3.81 -7.16
N VAL A 48 -5.41 -2.49 -7.29
CA VAL A 48 -5.03 -1.50 -6.28
C VAL A 48 -5.72 -1.77 -4.94
N ARG A 49 -6.96 -2.26 -4.95
CA ARG A 49 -7.72 -2.54 -3.73
C ARG A 49 -7.10 -3.68 -2.94
N HIS A 50 -6.78 -4.79 -3.58
CA HIS A 50 -6.10 -5.91 -2.94
C HIS A 50 -4.72 -5.51 -2.45
N GLY A 51 -3.91 -4.82 -3.27
CA GLY A 51 -2.60 -4.32 -2.87
C GLY A 51 -2.66 -3.39 -1.66
N SER A 52 -3.66 -2.52 -1.62
CA SER A 52 -3.90 -1.61 -0.49
C SER A 52 -4.25 -2.35 0.80
N ALA A 53 -5.11 -3.36 0.74
CA ALA A 53 -5.48 -4.16 1.90
C ALA A 53 -4.28 -4.95 2.44
N VAL A 54 -3.54 -5.65 1.57
CA VAL A 54 -2.32 -6.39 1.96
C VAL A 54 -1.29 -5.46 2.60
N LEU A 55 -1.07 -4.28 2.03
CA LEU A 55 -0.12 -3.32 2.59
C LEU A 55 -0.57 -2.84 3.98
N ALA A 56 -1.84 -2.44 4.12
CA ALA A 56 -2.40 -1.92 5.37
C ALA A 56 -2.36 -2.94 6.52
N ASP A 57 -2.59 -4.21 6.21
CA ASP A 57 -2.55 -5.31 7.18
C ASP A 57 -1.12 -5.68 7.58
N THR A 58 -0.13 -5.41 6.71
CA THR A 58 1.26 -5.85 6.92
C THR A 58 2.14 -4.81 7.59
N VAL A 59 2.05 -3.53 7.19
CA VAL A 59 2.99 -2.49 7.65
C VAL A 59 3.04 -2.29 9.17
N PRO A 60 1.96 -2.49 9.97
CA PRO A 60 2.05 -2.38 11.43
C PRO A 60 2.97 -3.40 12.10
N TRP A 61 3.32 -4.48 11.39
CA TRP A 61 4.18 -5.56 11.88
C TRP A 61 5.64 -5.43 11.42
N LEU A 62 5.91 -4.45 10.54
CA LEU A 62 7.26 -4.21 10.01
C LEU A 62 8.03 -3.22 10.89
N PRO A 63 9.37 -3.26 10.86
CA PRO A 63 10.16 -2.22 11.51
C PRO A 63 9.92 -0.85 10.85
N PRO A 64 10.31 0.27 11.51
CA PRO A 64 10.37 1.58 10.88
C PRO A 64 11.12 1.51 9.55
N ALA A 65 10.47 1.93 8.47
CA ALA A 65 10.97 1.70 7.12
C ALA A 65 10.47 2.76 6.12
N VAL A 66 11.05 2.71 4.92
CA VAL A 66 10.40 3.28 3.73
C VAL A 66 9.62 2.15 3.05
N HIS A 67 8.29 2.25 3.06
CA HIS A 67 7.41 1.25 2.44
C HIS A 67 7.08 1.67 1.00
N VAL A 68 7.63 0.97 0.03
CA VAL A 68 7.33 1.16 -1.40
C VAL A 68 6.21 0.24 -1.81
N ALA A 69 5.12 0.80 -2.31
CA ALA A 69 4.05 -0.02 -2.90
C ALA A 69 3.75 0.46 -4.32
N VAL A 70 3.69 -0.48 -5.26
CA VAL A 70 3.47 -0.19 -6.68
C VAL A 70 2.50 -1.21 -7.27
N VAL A 71 1.24 -0.81 -7.34
CA VAL A 71 0.19 -1.41 -8.16
C VAL A 71 -0.40 -0.23 -8.93
N ASP A 72 0.01 -0.08 -10.19
CA ASP A 72 -0.08 1.21 -10.87
C ASP A 72 -0.61 1.11 -12.31
N PRO A 73 -1.93 0.89 -12.47
CA PRO A 73 -2.55 0.89 -13.80
C PRO A 73 -2.49 2.26 -14.49
N GLY A 74 -2.14 3.32 -13.75
CA GLY A 74 -1.98 4.69 -14.26
C GLY A 74 -0.53 5.09 -14.57
N VAL A 75 0.41 4.14 -14.61
CA VAL A 75 1.82 4.44 -14.91
C VAL A 75 1.96 5.18 -16.25
N GLY A 76 2.82 6.20 -16.29
CA GLY A 76 3.05 7.02 -17.50
C GLY A 76 1.95 8.06 -17.81
N THR A 77 0.91 8.17 -17.00
CA THR A 77 -0.12 9.22 -17.08
C THR A 77 0.23 10.42 -16.20
N ALA A 78 -0.70 11.37 -16.05
CA ALA A 78 -0.58 12.53 -15.16
C ALA A 78 -0.79 12.20 -13.67
N ARG A 79 -0.94 10.91 -13.26
CA ARG A 79 -1.07 10.53 -11.85
C ARG A 79 0.21 10.91 -11.10
N ARG A 80 0.06 11.50 -9.91
CA ARG A 80 1.19 11.88 -9.05
C ARG A 80 1.93 10.65 -8.51
N GLY A 81 3.26 10.73 -8.35
CA GLY A 81 4.02 9.88 -7.43
C GLY A 81 4.11 10.61 -6.10
N VAL A 82 3.99 9.92 -4.98
CA VAL A 82 3.92 10.57 -3.67
C VAL A 82 4.77 9.86 -2.61
N ALA A 83 5.22 10.65 -1.61
CA ALA A 83 5.78 10.18 -0.36
C ALA A 83 4.86 10.65 0.78
N LEU A 84 4.35 9.73 1.60
CA LEU A 84 3.47 10.00 2.72
C LEU A 84 4.20 9.71 4.04
N LEU A 85 4.26 10.69 4.94
CA LEU A 85 4.81 10.52 6.28
C LEU A 85 3.69 10.02 7.21
N SER A 86 3.90 8.88 7.83
CA SER A 86 2.95 8.29 8.77
C SER A 86 3.68 7.53 9.88
N GLY A 87 3.30 7.78 11.14
CA GLY A 87 4.02 7.17 12.26
C GLY A 87 5.53 7.47 12.20
N ASP A 88 6.34 6.44 12.28
CA ASP A 88 7.79 6.45 12.13
C ASP A 88 8.26 5.93 10.76
N ALA A 89 7.38 5.90 9.76
CA ALA A 89 7.61 5.40 8.43
C ALA A 89 7.32 6.44 7.34
N VAL A 90 7.80 6.16 6.12
CA VAL A 90 7.44 6.88 4.90
C VAL A 90 6.89 5.88 3.89
N LEU A 91 5.72 6.14 3.33
CA LEU A 91 5.15 5.32 2.26
C LEU A 91 5.39 6.01 0.91
N VAL A 92 5.87 5.26 -0.07
CA VAL A 92 6.25 5.76 -1.41
C VAL A 92 5.52 4.96 -2.48
N GLY A 93 4.87 5.64 -3.42
CA GLY A 93 4.17 4.98 -4.53
C GLY A 93 3.27 5.91 -5.33
N PRO A 94 2.37 5.36 -6.18
CA PRO A 94 1.41 6.13 -6.94
C PRO A 94 0.30 6.69 -6.06
N ASP A 95 -0.16 7.89 -6.37
CA ASP A 95 -1.36 8.50 -5.79
C ASP A 95 -2.62 7.97 -6.51
N ASN A 96 -3.02 6.76 -6.13
CA ASN A 96 -4.17 6.04 -6.71
C ASN A 96 -5.03 5.33 -5.65
N GLY A 97 -4.83 5.67 -4.38
CA GLY A 97 -5.53 5.05 -3.25
C GLY A 97 -4.80 3.90 -2.59
N LEU A 98 -3.69 3.41 -3.18
CA LEU A 98 -2.92 2.27 -2.68
C LEU A 98 -2.35 2.49 -1.27
N LEU A 99 -1.81 3.68 -0.99
CA LEU A 99 -1.03 3.98 0.21
C LEU A 99 -1.87 4.45 1.39
N VAL A 100 -3.03 5.06 1.13
CA VAL A 100 -3.81 5.76 2.17
C VAL A 100 -4.26 4.85 3.31
N PRO A 101 -4.81 3.63 3.09
CA PRO A 101 -5.18 2.74 4.18
C PRO A 101 -3.99 2.29 5.04
N ALA A 102 -2.82 2.05 4.42
CA ALA A 102 -1.61 1.71 5.16
C ALA A 102 -1.10 2.88 6.02
N ALA A 103 -1.17 4.11 5.50
CA ALA A 103 -0.87 5.30 6.31
C ALA A 103 -1.85 5.47 7.48
N GLN A 104 -3.13 5.13 7.29
CA GLN A 104 -4.13 5.13 8.36
C GLN A 104 -3.78 4.11 9.46
N SER A 105 -3.38 2.89 9.09
CA SER A 105 -3.00 1.84 10.06
C SER A 105 -1.75 2.19 10.88
N LEU A 106 -0.91 3.12 10.38
CA LEU A 106 0.26 3.66 11.06
C LEU A 106 -0.02 4.96 11.85
N GLY A 107 -1.28 5.34 12.04
CA GLY A 107 -1.69 6.51 12.82
C GLY A 107 -2.03 7.75 11.99
N GLY A 108 -2.20 7.62 10.68
CA GLY A 108 -2.63 8.69 9.78
C GLY A 108 -1.49 9.43 9.09
N ILE A 109 -1.84 10.25 8.11
CA ILE A 109 -0.90 11.00 7.28
C ILE A 109 -0.55 12.33 7.96
N ARG A 110 0.72 12.51 8.34
CA ARG A 110 1.22 13.75 8.94
C ARG A 110 1.64 14.79 7.90
N ALA A 111 2.17 14.33 6.77
CA ALA A 111 2.58 15.16 5.65
C ALA A 111 2.61 14.31 4.37
N ALA A 112 2.45 14.96 3.23
CA ALA A 112 2.54 14.34 1.92
C ALA A 112 3.34 15.24 0.97
N TYR A 113 4.16 14.62 0.11
CA TYR A 113 5.01 15.31 -0.86
C TYR A 113 4.88 14.66 -2.22
N GLU A 114 4.89 15.46 -3.28
CA GLU A 114 4.91 14.95 -4.64
C GLU A 114 6.35 14.62 -5.06
N LEU A 115 6.55 13.50 -5.72
CA LEU A 115 7.86 13.06 -6.18
C LEU A 115 8.18 13.69 -7.54
N VAL A 116 8.63 14.93 -7.57
CA VAL A 116 8.92 15.67 -8.82
C VAL A 116 10.40 16.03 -8.98
N GLU A 117 11.21 15.99 -7.91
CA GLU A 117 12.61 16.39 -7.97
C GLU A 117 13.46 15.38 -8.78
N PRO A 118 14.05 15.79 -9.92
CA PRO A 118 14.78 14.88 -10.80
C PRO A 118 16.01 14.25 -10.14
N SER A 119 16.64 14.90 -9.17
CA SER A 119 17.84 14.41 -8.49
C SER A 119 17.63 13.12 -7.72
N TYR A 120 16.38 12.79 -7.39
CA TYR A 120 16.00 11.59 -6.63
C TYR A 120 15.31 10.52 -7.48
N ARG A 121 15.43 10.61 -8.81
CA ARG A 121 14.97 9.63 -9.79
C ARG A 121 16.15 9.13 -10.62
N LEU A 122 15.93 8.09 -11.40
CA LEU A 122 16.91 7.74 -12.43
C LEU A 122 16.90 8.81 -13.55
N SER A 123 18.06 9.04 -14.16
CA SER A 123 18.23 10.05 -15.23
C SER A 123 17.34 9.79 -16.45
N ALA A 124 17.02 8.53 -16.73
CA ALA A 124 16.08 8.11 -17.77
C ALA A 124 14.87 7.45 -17.11
N VAL A 125 13.71 8.10 -17.20
CA VAL A 125 12.44 7.58 -16.65
C VAL A 125 11.64 6.97 -17.80
N SER A 126 11.35 5.67 -17.69
CA SER A 126 10.48 4.94 -18.61
C SER A 126 9.02 5.32 -18.39
N ALA A 127 8.22 5.34 -19.44
CA ALA A 127 6.78 5.56 -19.32
C ALA A 127 6.01 4.39 -18.65
N THR A 128 6.66 3.22 -18.50
CA THR A 128 6.01 1.99 -18.04
C THR A 128 6.62 1.37 -16.79
N PHE A 129 7.71 1.95 -16.24
CA PHE A 129 8.39 1.33 -15.10
C PHE A 129 8.81 2.36 -14.02
N HIS A 130 7.85 3.12 -13.52
CA HIS A 130 8.09 4.10 -12.45
C HIS A 130 8.52 3.44 -11.12
N GLY A 131 8.21 2.17 -10.89
CA GLY A 131 8.73 1.41 -9.75
C GLY A 131 10.25 1.46 -9.65
N ARG A 132 10.93 1.16 -10.75
CA ARG A 132 12.38 1.21 -10.86
C ARG A 132 12.92 2.64 -10.96
N ASP A 133 12.25 3.51 -11.73
CA ASP A 133 12.85 4.77 -12.17
C ASP A 133 12.52 5.95 -11.25
N VAL A 134 11.44 5.84 -10.46
CA VAL A 134 10.94 6.91 -9.57
C VAL A 134 10.86 6.42 -8.12
N PHE A 135 10.12 5.33 -7.85
CA PHE A 135 9.79 4.96 -6.47
C PHE A 135 10.95 4.29 -5.74
N ALA A 136 11.65 3.35 -6.37
CA ALA A 136 12.81 2.70 -5.77
C ALA A 136 13.96 3.69 -5.47
N PRO A 137 14.36 4.59 -6.39
CA PRO A 137 15.40 5.58 -6.07
C PRO A 137 14.93 6.59 -5.01
N ALA A 138 13.69 7.10 -5.06
CA ALA A 138 13.18 8.00 -4.02
C ALA A 138 13.23 7.34 -2.62
N ALA A 139 12.80 6.09 -2.52
CA ALA A 139 12.86 5.33 -1.27
C ALA A 139 14.30 5.12 -0.78
N ALA A 140 15.22 4.82 -1.68
CA ALA A 140 16.62 4.64 -1.34
C ALA A 140 17.27 5.94 -0.83
N HIS A 141 16.95 7.08 -1.44
CA HIS A 141 17.42 8.39 -0.96
C HIS A 141 16.82 8.74 0.41
N LEU A 142 15.54 8.44 0.66
CA LEU A 142 14.93 8.58 1.98
C LEU A 142 15.63 7.69 3.02
N ALA A 143 15.97 6.45 2.65
CA ALA A 143 16.73 5.54 3.53
C ALA A 143 18.13 6.10 3.84
N CYS A 144 18.76 6.82 2.93
CA CYS A 144 20.01 7.57 3.16
C CYS A 144 19.83 8.85 4.00
N GLY A 145 18.62 9.17 4.48
CA GLY A 145 18.37 10.33 5.33
C GLY A 145 18.01 11.62 4.57
N VAL A 146 17.74 11.53 3.26
CA VAL A 146 17.15 12.66 2.53
C VAL A 146 15.79 12.99 3.13
N SER A 147 15.53 14.29 3.37
CA SER A 147 14.25 14.72 3.91
C SER A 147 13.15 14.62 2.86
N PRO A 148 11.93 14.15 3.21
CA PRO A 148 10.83 13.99 2.26
C PRO A 148 10.44 15.26 1.50
N ASP A 149 10.59 16.43 2.10
CA ASP A 149 10.35 17.74 1.46
C ASP A 149 11.35 18.07 0.34
N ALA A 150 12.52 17.42 0.34
CA ALA A 150 13.49 17.54 -0.75
C ALA A 150 13.04 16.80 -2.03
N LEU A 151 12.11 15.85 -1.93
CA LEU A 151 11.61 15.08 -3.09
C LEU A 151 10.66 15.89 -3.97
N GLY A 152 10.10 16.99 -3.45
CA GLY A 152 9.23 17.91 -4.17
C GLY A 152 8.25 18.66 -3.25
N PRO A 153 7.26 19.37 -3.82
CA PRO A 153 6.35 20.21 -3.06
C PRO A 153 5.46 19.42 -2.12
N ALA A 154 5.12 20.04 -0.98
CA ALA A 154 4.09 19.52 -0.10
C ALA A 154 2.72 19.51 -0.81
N ILE A 155 1.93 18.47 -0.56
CA ILE A 155 0.56 18.33 -1.03
C ILE A 155 -0.38 18.27 0.18
N ASP A 156 -1.57 18.85 0.03
CA ASP A 156 -2.63 18.69 1.02
C ASP A 156 -3.03 17.19 1.08
N PRO A 157 -2.90 16.53 2.25
CA PRO A 157 -3.31 15.13 2.40
C PRO A 157 -4.76 14.85 2.02
N THR A 158 -5.65 15.84 2.11
CA THR A 158 -7.05 15.71 1.71
C THR A 158 -7.24 15.64 0.19
N SER A 159 -6.23 16.03 -0.58
CA SER A 159 -6.23 15.96 -2.06
C SER A 159 -5.75 14.60 -2.59
N LEU A 160 -5.33 13.68 -1.73
CA LEU A 160 -4.89 12.35 -2.14
C LEU A 160 -6.08 11.53 -2.64
N VAL A 161 -5.81 10.73 -3.66
CA VAL A 161 -6.80 9.77 -4.16
C VAL A 161 -7.09 8.73 -3.09
N THR A 162 -8.37 8.46 -2.85
CA THR A 162 -8.84 7.42 -1.93
C THR A 162 -9.62 6.36 -2.68
N LEU A 163 -9.53 5.12 -2.21
CA LEU A 163 -10.38 4.04 -2.72
C LEU A 163 -11.81 4.20 -2.20
N PRO A 164 -12.83 3.77 -2.97
CA PRO A 164 -14.19 3.68 -2.45
C PRO A 164 -14.24 2.84 -1.17
N THR A 165 -14.93 3.34 -0.14
CA THR A 165 -15.15 2.60 1.10
C THR A 165 -15.90 1.29 0.79
N PRO A 166 -15.41 0.14 1.25
CA PRO A 166 -16.12 -1.12 1.06
C PRO A 166 -17.52 -1.07 1.70
N VAL A 167 -18.49 -1.68 1.05
CA VAL A 167 -19.88 -1.67 1.51
C VAL A 167 -20.02 -2.51 2.78
N CYS A 168 -20.53 -1.90 3.85
CA CYS A 168 -21.00 -2.59 5.04
C CYS A 168 -22.31 -1.96 5.50
N GLN A 169 -23.37 -2.75 5.55
CA GLN A 169 -24.72 -2.30 5.95
C GLN A 169 -25.27 -3.24 7.01
N VAL A 170 -25.70 -2.68 8.12
CA VAL A 170 -26.37 -3.41 9.22
C VAL A 170 -27.88 -3.14 9.12
N ASP A 171 -28.67 -4.21 9.04
CA ASP A 171 -30.13 -4.17 9.00
C ASP A 171 -30.72 -5.24 9.91
N GLY A 172 -31.28 -4.80 11.05
CA GLY A 172 -31.78 -5.68 12.10
C GLY A 172 -30.71 -6.65 12.59
N ASN A 173 -30.88 -7.93 12.35
CA ASN A 173 -29.93 -9.01 12.69
C ASN A 173 -29.09 -9.48 11.50
N ARG A 174 -28.93 -8.66 10.46
CA ARG A 174 -28.20 -8.98 9.24
C ARG A 174 -27.12 -7.97 8.95
N ILE A 175 -26.00 -8.45 8.41
CA ILE A 175 -24.94 -7.60 7.86
C ILE A 175 -24.82 -7.96 6.38
N ARG A 176 -24.84 -6.93 5.53
CA ARG A 176 -24.43 -7.03 4.14
C ARG A 176 -23.05 -6.40 4.03
N ALA A 177 -22.03 -7.21 3.81
CA ALA A 177 -20.66 -6.77 3.71
C ALA A 177 -20.04 -7.18 2.37
N GLU A 178 -19.19 -6.31 1.84
CA GLU A 178 -18.36 -6.60 0.68
C GLU A 178 -17.20 -7.51 1.10
N VAL A 179 -16.78 -8.41 0.21
CA VAL A 179 -15.54 -9.16 0.36
C VAL A 179 -14.37 -8.22 0.06
N VAL A 180 -13.49 -8.01 1.04
CA VAL A 180 -12.32 -7.15 0.92
C VAL A 180 -11.15 -7.93 0.31
N THR A 181 -10.84 -9.11 0.88
CA THR A 181 -9.78 -9.99 0.39
C THR A 181 -10.17 -11.45 0.57
N VAL A 182 -9.54 -12.31 -0.23
CA VAL A 182 -9.51 -13.76 -0.02
C VAL A 182 -8.03 -14.15 0.02
N ASP A 183 -7.59 -14.76 1.12
CA ASP A 183 -6.19 -15.14 1.28
C ASP A 183 -5.85 -16.44 0.54
N HIS A 184 -4.56 -16.82 0.56
CA HIS A 184 -4.06 -18.03 -0.08
C HIS A 184 -4.73 -19.33 0.45
N PHE A 185 -5.22 -19.32 1.69
CA PHE A 185 -5.88 -20.48 2.33
C PHE A 185 -7.39 -20.51 2.06
N GLY A 186 -7.94 -19.48 1.40
CA GLY A 186 -9.37 -19.32 1.17
C GLY A 186 -10.11 -18.62 2.31
N ASN A 187 -9.41 -18.01 3.28
CA ASN A 187 -10.07 -17.20 4.29
C ASN A 187 -10.58 -15.90 3.64
N VAL A 188 -11.83 -15.58 3.92
CA VAL A 188 -12.52 -14.42 3.36
C VAL A 188 -12.60 -13.32 4.40
N ALA A 189 -11.95 -12.18 4.12
CA ALA A 189 -12.10 -10.97 4.92
C ALA A 189 -13.27 -10.14 4.38
N LEU A 190 -14.18 -9.77 5.27
CA LEU A 190 -15.35 -8.96 4.97
C LEU A 190 -15.16 -7.52 5.48
N ALA A 191 -15.86 -6.58 4.88
CA ALA A 191 -15.89 -5.18 5.30
C ALA A 191 -16.69 -4.95 6.61
N ALA A 192 -16.85 -5.98 7.42
CA ALA A 192 -17.56 -5.92 8.70
C ALA A 192 -16.57 -6.12 9.85
N GLY A 193 -16.48 -5.14 10.73
CA GLY A 193 -15.63 -5.17 11.91
C GLY A 193 -16.38 -5.58 13.18
N ALA A 194 -15.69 -5.51 14.31
CA ALA A 194 -16.25 -5.87 15.63
C ALA A 194 -17.47 -5.03 16.02
N ALA A 195 -17.54 -3.76 15.59
CA ALA A 195 -18.65 -2.89 15.88
C ALA A 195 -19.95 -3.33 15.18
N GLU A 196 -19.87 -3.69 13.92
CA GLU A 196 -21.00 -4.18 13.13
C GLU A 196 -21.47 -5.54 13.63
N LEU A 197 -20.53 -6.43 14.00
CA LEU A 197 -20.87 -7.72 14.60
C LEU A 197 -21.57 -7.56 15.95
N ALA A 198 -21.07 -6.68 16.80
CA ALA A 198 -21.70 -6.37 18.10
C ALA A 198 -23.10 -5.76 17.93
N ALA A 199 -23.30 -4.90 16.91
CA ALA A 199 -24.58 -4.25 16.63
C ALA A 199 -25.71 -5.25 16.34
N ILE A 200 -25.39 -6.42 15.78
CA ILE A 200 -26.37 -7.51 15.54
C ILE A 200 -26.34 -8.58 16.63
N GLY A 201 -25.63 -8.36 17.74
CA GLY A 201 -25.52 -9.31 18.84
C GLY A 201 -24.72 -10.56 18.51
N LEU A 202 -23.81 -10.51 17.54
CA LEU A 202 -22.98 -11.63 17.19
C LEU A 202 -21.74 -11.70 18.08
N TRP A 203 -21.42 -12.88 18.62
CA TRP A 203 -20.27 -13.16 19.46
C TRP A 203 -19.54 -14.41 19.02
N ALA A 204 -18.35 -14.65 19.52
CA ALA A 204 -17.58 -15.86 19.23
C ALA A 204 -18.34 -17.13 19.64
N GLY A 205 -18.49 -18.06 18.72
CA GLY A 205 -19.26 -19.29 18.92
C GLY A 205 -20.74 -19.21 18.53
N ALA A 206 -21.24 -18.04 18.11
CA ALA A 206 -22.59 -17.94 17.57
C ALA A 206 -22.69 -18.61 16.17
N SER A 207 -23.84 -19.20 15.88
CA SER A 207 -24.13 -19.72 14.54
C SER A 207 -24.56 -18.59 13.61
N VAL A 208 -23.98 -18.54 12.43
CA VAL A 208 -24.32 -17.59 11.38
C VAL A 208 -24.66 -18.31 10.08
N THR A 209 -25.55 -17.72 9.30
CA THR A 209 -25.81 -18.15 7.93
C THR A 209 -25.17 -17.15 6.97
N LEU A 210 -24.21 -17.61 6.18
CA LEU A 210 -23.62 -16.82 5.09
C LEU A 210 -24.42 -17.04 3.82
N ARG A 211 -24.76 -15.93 3.14
CA ARG A 211 -25.42 -15.95 1.83
C ARG A 211 -24.65 -15.10 0.85
N TRP A 212 -24.44 -15.62 -0.34
CA TRP A 212 -23.82 -14.91 -1.46
C TRP A 212 -24.58 -15.24 -2.75
N PRO A 213 -24.39 -14.51 -3.87
CA PRO A 213 -25.20 -14.70 -5.07
C PRO A 213 -25.29 -16.12 -5.61
N ALA A 214 -24.25 -16.95 -5.36
CA ALA A 214 -24.20 -18.32 -5.86
C ALA A 214 -24.55 -19.40 -4.80
N GLY A 215 -24.85 -19.02 -3.55
CA GLY A 215 -25.12 -20.04 -2.51
C GLY A 215 -25.38 -19.52 -1.10
N GLU A 216 -25.52 -20.48 -0.19
CA GLU A 216 -25.71 -20.27 1.25
C GLU A 216 -24.96 -21.35 2.03
N GLN A 217 -24.38 -21.00 3.18
CA GLN A 217 -23.77 -21.93 4.13
C GLN A 217 -24.06 -21.49 5.57
N ARG A 218 -24.24 -22.49 6.46
CA ARG A 218 -24.47 -22.30 7.91
C ARG A 218 -23.26 -22.76 8.72
#